data_bb2b8abf59a8f53cf7b5bcfa9b125b1a
#
_entry.id   bb2b8abf59a8f53cf7b5bcfa9b125b1a
#
_cell.length_a   1.000
_cell.length_b   1.000
_cell.length_c   1.000
_cell.angle_alpha   90.00
_cell.angle_beta   90.00
_cell.angle_gamma   90.00
#
_symmetry.space_group_name_H-M   'P 1'
#
loop_
_entity.id
_entity.type
_entity.pdbx_description
1 polymer ?
#
loop_
_entity_poly.entity_id
_entity_poly.type
_entity_poly.pdbx_seq_one_letter_code
_entity_poly.pdbx_strand_id
1 'polypeptide(L)'
;MRDPIDTYMNTLVPMVVEQTSRGERAYDIYSRLLKERIIFLAGPVHDGMSTLICAQLLFLEAENPSKEIAMYINSPGGVVTAGLSIYDTMQYIRPKVSTLVIGQAASMGSLLLTAGEKGMRFSLPNSRVMVHQPSGGFQGQATDIMIHARETEKLKRRLNEIYVKHTGQNLETVEAALERDNFMSAQEAKDWGLIDAILEDRGKAEPEKK
;
A
#
# COMPACT_ATOMS: atom_id res chain seq x y z
N MET A 1 -19.23 -18.46 13.52
CA MET A 1 -17.93 -17.81 13.60
C MET A 1 -18.12 -16.44 12.93
N ARG A 2 -17.90 -15.33 13.62
CA ARG A 2 -18.02 -14.00 12.99
C ARG A 2 -16.92 -13.85 11.94
N ASP A 3 -17.27 -13.28 10.80
CA ASP A 3 -16.31 -13.00 9.75
C ASP A 3 -15.16 -12.14 10.32
N PRO A 4 -13.89 -12.50 10.09
CA PRO A 4 -12.76 -11.66 10.51
C PRO A 4 -12.88 -10.20 10.03
N ILE A 5 -13.50 -9.98 8.86
CA ILE A 5 -13.77 -8.65 8.31
C ILE A 5 -14.73 -7.87 9.21
N ASP A 6 -15.79 -8.51 9.73
CA ASP A 6 -16.72 -7.87 10.68
C ASP A 6 -16.04 -7.48 11.99
N THR A 7 -15.02 -8.22 12.41
CA THR A 7 -14.26 -7.90 13.61
C THR A 7 -13.38 -6.66 13.40
N TYR A 8 -12.77 -6.48 12.23
CA TYR A 8 -12.01 -5.28 11.87
C TYR A 8 -12.89 -4.05 11.69
N MET A 9 -14.09 -4.22 11.12
CA MET A 9 -15.06 -3.14 10.91
C MET A 9 -15.74 -2.67 12.20
N ASN A 10 -15.73 -3.47 13.27
CA ASN A 10 -16.32 -3.13 14.58
C ASN A 10 -15.31 -2.55 15.58
N THR A 11 -14.10 -2.24 15.17
CA THR A 11 -13.15 -1.53 16.04
C THR A 11 -13.62 -0.10 16.24
N LEU A 12 -13.84 0.29 17.48
CA LEU A 12 -14.19 1.68 17.82
C LEU A 12 -13.06 2.61 17.40
N VAL A 13 -13.33 3.45 16.40
CA VAL A 13 -12.39 4.49 15.97
C VAL A 13 -12.42 5.62 16.99
N PRO A 14 -11.29 5.95 17.66
CA PRO A 14 -11.27 7.01 18.66
C PRO A 14 -11.48 8.38 18.02
N MET A 15 -12.20 9.23 18.76
CA MET A 15 -12.38 10.64 18.41
C MET A 15 -11.32 11.49 19.10
N VAL A 16 -10.80 12.48 18.40
CA VAL A 16 -9.90 13.50 18.92
C VAL A 16 -10.54 14.88 18.78
N VAL A 17 -10.35 15.74 19.79
CA VAL A 17 -10.85 17.11 19.78
C VAL A 17 -9.68 18.07 19.59
N GLU A 18 -9.79 18.91 18.58
CA GLU A 18 -8.83 19.97 18.28
C GLU A 18 -9.44 21.33 18.67
N GLN A 19 -8.73 22.08 19.51
CA GLN A 19 -9.12 23.44 19.82
C GLN A 19 -8.54 24.39 18.76
N THR A 20 -9.41 25.18 18.14
CA THR A 20 -9.03 26.19 17.16
C THR A 20 -9.51 27.58 17.60
N SER A 21 -9.01 28.64 17.00
CA SER A 21 -9.47 30.01 17.22
C SER A 21 -10.98 30.21 16.91
N ARG A 22 -11.60 29.25 16.23
CA ARG A 22 -13.04 29.24 15.86
C ARG A 22 -13.88 28.28 16.69
N GLY A 23 -13.32 27.69 17.75
CA GLY A 23 -13.97 26.72 18.64
C GLY A 23 -13.40 25.30 18.50
N GLU A 24 -14.04 24.37 19.19
CA GLU A 24 -13.66 22.96 19.19
C GLU A 24 -14.16 22.23 17.93
N ARG A 25 -13.34 21.36 17.38
CA ARG A 25 -13.71 20.43 16.29
C ARG A 25 -13.34 19.01 16.66
N ALA A 26 -14.29 18.12 16.57
CA ALA A 26 -14.06 16.68 16.74
C ALA A 26 -13.78 16.03 15.37
N TYR A 27 -12.78 15.15 15.34
CA TYR A 27 -12.42 14.32 14.20
C TYR A 27 -12.25 12.88 14.68
N ASP A 28 -12.59 11.89 13.86
CA ASP A 28 -12.01 10.57 14.06
C ASP A 28 -10.50 10.61 13.80
N ILE A 29 -9.77 9.64 14.36
CA ILE A 29 -8.30 9.65 14.28
C ILE A 29 -7.78 9.59 12.84
N TYR A 30 -8.46 8.86 11.94
CA TYR A 30 -8.03 8.75 10.54
C TYR A 30 -8.27 10.05 9.79
N SER A 31 -9.42 10.70 9.99
CA SER A 31 -9.70 12.02 9.42
C SER A 31 -8.72 13.08 9.94
N ARG A 32 -8.30 12.98 11.21
CA ARG A 32 -7.30 13.90 11.75
C ARG A 32 -5.92 13.68 11.11
N LEU A 33 -5.52 12.41 10.92
CA LEU A 33 -4.26 12.05 10.26
C LEU A 33 -4.28 12.39 8.76
N LEU A 34 -5.42 12.30 8.10
CA LEU A 34 -5.58 12.73 6.71
C LEU A 34 -5.27 14.23 6.53
N LYS A 35 -5.57 15.08 7.50
CA LYS A 35 -5.16 16.51 7.48
C LYS A 35 -3.63 16.67 7.47
N GLU A 36 -2.90 15.72 8.05
CA GLU A 36 -1.43 15.65 7.98
C GLU A 36 -0.93 14.93 6.72
N ARG A 37 -1.86 14.66 5.77
CA ARG A 37 -1.59 13.96 4.50
C ARG A 37 -1.13 12.51 4.69
N ILE A 38 -1.60 11.86 5.75
CA ILE A 38 -1.31 10.48 6.08
C ILE A 38 -2.52 9.61 5.72
N ILE A 39 -2.31 8.59 4.90
CA ILE A 39 -3.28 7.58 4.50
C ILE A 39 -2.87 6.23 5.08
N PHE A 40 -3.84 5.46 5.58
CA PHE A 40 -3.62 4.09 6.04
C PHE A 40 -4.18 3.08 5.05
N LEU A 41 -3.33 2.20 4.55
CA LEU A 41 -3.70 1.00 3.82
C LEU A 41 -3.56 -0.18 4.79
N ALA A 42 -4.62 -0.47 5.54
CA ALA A 42 -4.62 -1.47 6.61
C ALA A 42 -5.67 -2.57 6.35
N GLY A 43 -5.28 -3.83 6.51
CA GLY A 43 -6.13 -4.99 6.25
C GLY A 43 -6.16 -5.44 4.77
N PRO A 44 -7.11 -6.34 4.40
CA PRO A 44 -7.21 -6.88 3.05
C PRO A 44 -7.56 -5.83 2.00
N VAL A 45 -6.89 -5.87 0.85
CA VAL A 45 -7.19 -5.00 -0.30
C VAL A 45 -8.45 -5.51 -1.01
N HIS A 46 -9.48 -4.69 -1.08
CA HIS A 46 -10.75 -4.97 -1.74
C HIS A 46 -11.35 -3.68 -2.33
N ASP A 47 -12.40 -3.79 -3.14
CA ASP A 47 -12.96 -2.65 -3.89
C ASP A 47 -13.37 -1.47 -3.00
N GLY A 48 -13.98 -1.74 -1.83
CA GLY A 48 -14.37 -0.69 -0.90
C GLY A 48 -13.16 0.08 -0.34
N MET A 49 -12.09 -0.64 0.07
CA MET A 49 -10.85 -0.01 0.52
C MET A 49 -10.20 0.78 -0.61
N SER A 50 -10.07 0.21 -1.80
CA SER A 50 -9.41 0.88 -2.92
C SER A 50 -10.12 2.17 -3.31
N THR A 51 -11.46 2.17 -3.34
CA THR A 51 -12.26 3.37 -3.62
C THR A 51 -11.95 4.48 -2.60
N LEU A 52 -11.90 4.15 -1.29
CA LEU A 52 -11.60 5.13 -0.25
C LEU A 52 -10.16 5.66 -0.34
N ILE A 53 -9.18 4.80 -0.61
CA ILE A 53 -7.77 5.22 -0.78
C ILE A 53 -7.62 6.13 -1.99
N CYS A 54 -8.21 5.75 -3.15
CA CYS A 54 -8.17 6.58 -4.35
C CYS A 54 -8.84 7.95 -4.12
N ALA A 55 -9.98 7.99 -3.44
CA ALA A 55 -10.66 9.24 -3.09
C ALA A 55 -9.79 10.13 -2.19
N GLN A 56 -9.10 9.56 -1.19
CA GLN A 56 -8.19 10.30 -0.32
C GLN A 56 -6.98 10.84 -1.10
N LEU A 57 -6.39 10.06 -2.00
CA LEU A 57 -5.28 10.49 -2.84
C LEU A 57 -5.67 11.70 -3.72
N LEU A 58 -6.83 11.61 -4.40
CA LEU A 58 -7.35 12.70 -5.24
C LEU A 58 -7.73 13.94 -4.42
N PHE A 59 -8.32 13.76 -3.24
CA PHE A 59 -8.63 14.85 -2.33
C PHE A 59 -7.36 15.60 -1.89
N LEU A 60 -6.33 14.87 -1.48
CA LEU A 60 -5.06 15.47 -1.05
C LEU A 60 -4.32 16.15 -2.21
N GLU A 61 -4.41 15.62 -3.44
CA GLU A 61 -3.90 16.32 -4.61
C GLU A 61 -4.63 17.63 -4.85
N ALA A 62 -5.97 17.64 -4.76
CA ALA A 62 -6.77 18.85 -4.95
C ALA A 62 -6.45 19.91 -3.88
N GLU A 63 -6.17 19.51 -2.64
CA GLU A 63 -5.77 20.42 -1.56
C GLU A 63 -4.40 21.06 -1.80
N ASN A 64 -3.40 20.23 -2.14
CA ASN A 64 -2.04 20.72 -2.43
C ASN A 64 -1.30 19.74 -3.35
N PRO A 65 -1.16 20.03 -4.63
CA PRO A 65 -0.54 19.15 -5.61
C PRO A 65 0.99 19.01 -5.49
N SER A 66 1.63 19.85 -4.67
CA SER A 66 3.09 19.86 -4.52
C SER A 66 3.58 19.17 -3.25
N LYS A 67 2.68 18.99 -2.27
CA LYS A 67 3.04 18.45 -0.98
C LYS A 67 2.93 16.92 -0.98
N GLU A 68 3.93 16.24 -0.43
CA GLU A 68 3.98 14.79 -0.26
C GLU A 68 2.73 14.21 0.42
N ILE A 69 2.40 12.97 0.05
CA ILE A 69 1.40 12.13 0.72
C ILE A 69 2.12 10.93 1.31
N ALA A 70 1.90 10.63 2.59
CA ALA A 70 2.49 9.50 3.26
C ALA A 70 1.47 8.35 3.37
N MET A 71 1.78 7.18 2.81
CA MET A 71 0.94 5.97 2.89
C MET A 71 1.57 4.96 3.84
N TYR A 72 0.87 4.68 4.95
CA TYR A 72 1.25 3.67 5.93
C TYR A 72 0.57 2.34 5.59
N ILE A 73 1.34 1.28 5.47
CA ILE A 73 0.87 -0.01 4.96
C ILE A 73 0.98 -1.08 6.04
N ASN A 74 -0.14 -1.75 6.33
CA ASN A 74 -0.22 -2.98 7.12
C ASN A 74 -1.26 -3.90 6.49
N SER A 75 -0.89 -4.60 5.43
CA SER A 75 -1.83 -5.35 4.60
C SER A 75 -1.30 -6.73 4.21
N PRO A 76 -2.16 -7.76 4.26
CA PRO A 76 -1.86 -9.08 3.71
C PRO A 76 -1.98 -9.13 2.18
N GLY A 77 -2.35 -8.03 1.51
CA GLY A 77 -2.71 -8.00 0.09
C GLY A 77 -4.19 -8.26 -0.13
N GLY A 78 -4.57 -8.73 -1.31
CA GLY A 78 -5.96 -9.01 -1.66
C GLY A 78 -6.24 -8.92 -3.15
N VAL A 79 -7.37 -8.34 -3.54
CA VAL A 79 -7.87 -8.32 -4.92
C VAL A 79 -6.95 -7.51 -5.83
N VAL A 80 -6.45 -8.15 -6.90
CA VAL A 80 -5.46 -7.56 -7.82
C VAL A 80 -5.99 -6.29 -8.47
N THR A 81 -7.21 -6.30 -9.01
CA THR A 81 -7.80 -5.13 -9.69
C THR A 81 -8.03 -3.95 -8.74
N ALA A 82 -8.41 -4.22 -7.50
CA ALA A 82 -8.53 -3.21 -6.46
C ALA A 82 -7.15 -2.59 -6.11
N GLY A 83 -6.12 -3.42 -6.03
CA GLY A 83 -4.75 -2.94 -5.82
C GLY A 83 -4.21 -2.14 -7.00
N LEU A 84 -4.49 -2.56 -8.24
CA LEU A 84 -4.08 -1.83 -9.43
C LEU A 84 -4.76 -0.46 -9.53
N SER A 85 -6.01 -0.30 -9.07
CA SER A 85 -6.66 1.02 -9.04
C SER A 85 -5.95 1.99 -8.08
N ILE A 86 -5.47 1.50 -6.93
CA ILE A 86 -4.66 2.31 -6.02
C ILE A 86 -3.31 2.64 -6.67
N TYR A 87 -2.64 1.63 -7.25
CA TYR A 87 -1.36 1.80 -7.95
C TYR A 87 -1.45 2.87 -9.04
N ASP A 88 -2.42 2.75 -9.94
CA ASP A 88 -2.58 3.70 -11.04
C ASP A 88 -2.89 5.11 -10.52
N THR A 89 -3.70 5.24 -9.46
CA THR A 89 -3.98 6.53 -8.83
C THR A 89 -2.70 7.14 -8.22
N MET A 90 -1.88 6.34 -7.52
CA MET A 90 -0.58 6.81 -6.98
C MET A 90 0.35 7.33 -8.09
N GLN A 91 0.35 6.67 -9.26
CA GLN A 91 1.19 7.08 -10.39
C GLN A 91 0.60 8.27 -11.18
N TYR A 92 -0.72 8.45 -11.13
CA TYR A 92 -1.45 9.46 -11.90
C TYR A 92 -1.40 10.85 -11.24
N ILE A 93 -1.48 10.92 -9.91
CA ILE A 93 -1.49 12.19 -9.16
C ILE A 93 -0.13 12.88 -9.17
N ARG A 94 -0.13 14.20 -9.03
CA ARG A 94 1.11 15.01 -9.00
C ARG A 94 1.91 14.91 -7.71
N PRO A 95 1.30 14.84 -6.51
CA PRO A 95 2.05 14.66 -5.27
C PRO A 95 2.89 13.38 -5.28
N LYS A 96 4.10 13.45 -4.77
CA LYS A 96 4.90 12.26 -4.46
C LYS A 96 4.22 11.48 -3.34
N VAL A 97 4.15 10.16 -3.50
CA VAL A 97 3.61 9.28 -2.48
C VAL A 97 4.76 8.53 -1.82
N SER A 98 5.04 8.82 -0.56
CA SER A 98 5.93 7.98 0.25
C SER A 98 5.18 6.80 0.82
N THR A 99 5.87 5.68 1.01
CA THR A 99 5.29 4.45 1.55
C THR A 99 6.10 3.96 2.74
N LEU A 100 5.41 3.54 3.80
CA LEU A 100 6.03 2.98 5.01
C LEU A 100 5.28 1.72 5.44
N VAL A 101 5.94 0.57 5.43
CA VAL A 101 5.35 -0.64 6.00
C VAL A 101 5.51 -0.66 7.51
N ILE A 102 4.35 -0.87 8.18
CA ILE A 102 4.23 -1.07 9.62
C ILE A 102 3.59 -2.44 9.86
N GLY A 103 4.34 -3.41 10.37
CA GLY A 103 3.87 -4.78 10.55
C GLY A 103 4.10 -5.64 9.30
N GLN A 104 3.25 -5.56 8.28
CA GLN A 104 3.44 -6.34 7.05
C GLN A 104 2.98 -5.64 5.78
N ALA A 105 3.66 -5.96 4.69
CA ALA A 105 3.21 -5.67 3.33
C ALA A 105 3.34 -6.94 2.49
N ALA A 106 2.24 -7.65 2.27
CA ALA A 106 2.24 -8.91 1.54
C ALA A 106 1.46 -8.80 0.22
N SER A 107 1.88 -9.54 -0.81
CA SER A 107 1.17 -9.64 -2.08
C SER A 107 0.88 -8.25 -2.68
N MET A 108 -0.38 -7.90 -2.94
CA MET A 108 -0.73 -6.54 -3.40
C MET A 108 -0.23 -5.44 -2.46
N GLY A 109 -0.12 -5.70 -1.15
CA GLY A 109 0.47 -4.75 -0.19
C GLY A 109 1.94 -4.48 -0.47
N SER A 110 2.71 -5.50 -0.84
CA SER A 110 4.13 -5.33 -1.22
C SER A 110 4.30 -4.57 -2.54
N LEU A 111 3.41 -4.79 -3.51
CA LEU A 111 3.42 -4.04 -4.76
C LEU A 111 3.16 -2.55 -4.50
N LEU A 112 2.16 -2.22 -3.68
CA LEU A 112 1.85 -0.83 -3.33
C LEU A 112 2.95 -0.17 -2.49
N LEU A 113 3.62 -0.92 -1.60
CA LEU A 113 4.83 -0.45 -0.90
C LEU A 113 5.92 -0.06 -1.89
N THR A 114 6.21 -0.95 -2.83
CA THR A 114 7.27 -0.78 -3.85
C THR A 114 6.94 0.33 -4.86
N ALA A 115 5.64 0.61 -5.06
CA ALA A 115 5.13 1.63 -5.97
C ALA A 115 5.28 3.08 -5.45
N GLY A 116 5.74 3.28 -4.22
CA GLY A 116 6.09 4.60 -3.70
C GLY A 116 7.16 5.30 -4.51
N GLU A 117 7.28 6.62 -4.33
CA GLU A 117 8.31 7.42 -4.97
C GLU A 117 9.70 6.89 -4.63
N LYS A 118 10.57 6.79 -5.62
CA LYS A 118 11.95 6.32 -5.44
C LYS A 118 12.70 7.19 -4.42
N GLY A 119 13.34 6.54 -3.45
CA GLY A 119 13.99 7.20 -2.31
C GLY A 119 13.05 7.48 -1.13
N MET A 120 11.74 7.17 -1.27
CA MET A 120 10.72 7.45 -0.26
C MET A 120 9.90 6.21 0.11
N ARG A 121 10.49 5.02 -0.03
CA ARG A 121 9.89 3.72 0.32
C ARG A 121 10.59 3.19 1.55
N PHE A 122 9.83 2.98 2.63
CA PHE A 122 10.40 2.73 3.95
C PHE A 122 9.81 1.48 4.62
N SER A 123 10.56 0.93 5.57
CA SER A 123 10.10 -0.12 6.48
C SER A 123 10.49 0.20 7.92
N LEU A 124 9.65 -0.17 8.88
CA LEU A 124 10.08 -0.28 10.27
C LEU A 124 10.91 -1.58 10.45
N PRO A 125 11.82 -1.65 11.46
CA PRO A 125 12.81 -2.73 11.57
C PRO A 125 12.22 -4.14 11.65
N ASN A 126 11.06 -4.28 12.31
CA ASN A 126 10.41 -5.57 12.54
C ASN A 126 9.28 -5.88 11.55
N SER A 127 9.11 -5.06 10.51
CA SER A 127 8.11 -5.32 9.49
C SER A 127 8.55 -6.42 8.53
N ARG A 128 7.58 -7.08 7.91
CA ARG A 128 7.80 -8.14 6.93
C ARG A 128 7.22 -7.76 5.59
N VAL A 129 7.92 -8.12 4.53
CA VAL A 129 7.43 -7.99 3.16
C VAL A 129 7.30 -9.39 2.57
N MET A 130 6.23 -9.65 1.82
CA MET A 130 6.07 -10.91 1.11
C MET A 130 5.65 -10.65 -0.33
N VAL A 131 6.36 -11.26 -1.24
CA VAL A 131 6.07 -11.22 -2.68
C VAL A 131 5.69 -12.61 -3.17
N HIS A 132 4.71 -12.69 -4.06
CA HIS A 132 4.33 -13.90 -4.77
C HIS A 132 3.50 -13.57 -6.02
N GLN A 133 3.32 -14.56 -6.90
CA GLN A 133 2.46 -14.45 -8.07
C GLN A 133 0.98 -14.39 -7.69
N PRO A 134 0.09 -13.84 -8.56
CA PRO A 134 -1.34 -13.87 -8.32
C PRO A 134 -1.86 -15.30 -8.23
N SER A 135 -2.80 -15.53 -7.33
CA SER A 135 -3.51 -16.79 -7.16
C SER A 135 -5.00 -16.60 -7.41
N GLY A 136 -5.65 -17.66 -7.91
CA GLY A 136 -7.10 -17.64 -8.14
C GLY A 136 -7.61 -19.03 -8.49
N GLY A 137 -8.93 -19.18 -8.53
CA GLY A 137 -9.60 -20.40 -8.96
C GLY A 137 -10.84 -20.05 -9.78
N PHE A 138 -11.15 -20.85 -10.79
CA PHE A 138 -12.26 -20.63 -11.69
C PHE A 138 -13.06 -21.91 -11.89
N GLN A 139 -14.37 -21.77 -11.99
CA GLN A 139 -15.31 -22.87 -12.27
C GLN A 139 -16.21 -22.46 -13.43
N GLY A 140 -16.58 -23.42 -14.27
CA GLY A 140 -17.46 -23.19 -15.42
C GLY A 140 -17.16 -24.14 -16.56
N GLN A 141 -17.58 -23.74 -17.77
CA GLN A 141 -17.28 -24.49 -19.00
C GLN A 141 -15.78 -24.43 -19.31
N ALA A 142 -15.24 -25.45 -19.96
CA ALA A 142 -13.82 -25.53 -20.29
C ALA A 142 -13.27 -24.28 -20.98
N THR A 143 -14.02 -23.72 -21.92
CA THR A 143 -13.64 -22.48 -22.63
C THR A 143 -13.54 -21.30 -21.67
N ASP A 144 -14.47 -21.14 -20.74
CA ASP A 144 -14.46 -20.04 -19.78
C ASP A 144 -13.27 -20.16 -18.81
N ILE A 145 -12.99 -21.37 -18.33
CA ILE A 145 -11.79 -21.64 -17.51
C ILE A 145 -10.51 -21.22 -18.25
N MET A 146 -10.39 -21.55 -19.53
CA MET A 146 -9.22 -21.16 -20.33
C MET A 146 -9.12 -19.66 -20.55
N ILE A 147 -10.24 -18.95 -20.72
CA ILE A 147 -10.26 -17.47 -20.82
C ILE A 147 -9.72 -16.85 -19.54
N HIS A 148 -10.23 -17.29 -18.40
CA HIS A 148 -9.78 -16.78 -17.09
C HIS A 148 -8.31 -17.13 -16.80
N ALA A 149 -7.86 -18.33 -17.17
CA ALA A 149 -6.45 -18.71 -17.01
C ALA A 149 -5.51 -17.78 -17.80
N ARG A 150 -5.85 -17.50 -19.07
CA ARG A 150 -5.07 -16.54 -19.91
C ARG A 150 -5.08 -15.13 -19.33
N GLU A 151 -6.19 -14.68 -18.76
CA GLU A 151 -6.27 -13.36 -18.12
C GLU A 151 -5.40 -13.29 -16.86
N THR A 152 -5.40 -14.35 -16.05
CA THR A 152 -4.52 -14.46 -14.88
C THR A 152 -3.03 -14.42 -15.28
N GLU A 153 -2.67 -15.09 -16.39
CA GLU A 153 -1.30 -15.03 -16.92
C GLU A 153 -0.90 -13.62 -17.34
N LYS A 154 -1.79 -12.88 -18.01
CA LYS A 154 -1.54 -11.48 -18.36
C LYS A 154 -1.38 -10.60 -17.11
N LEU A 155 -2.21 -10.80 -16.09
CA LEU A 155 -2.08 -10.09 -14.82
C LEU A 155 -0.75 -10.42 -14.14
N LYS A 156 -0.35 -11.70 -14.08
CA LYS A 156 0.97 -12.12 -13.55
C LYS A 156 2.08 -11.32 -14.24
N ARG A 157 2.09 -11.30 -15.55
CA ARG A 157 3.10 -10.55 -16.33
C ARG A 157 3.08 -9.06 -16.02
N ARG A 158 1.89 -8.44 -15.95
CA ARG A 158 1.74 -7.02 -15.63
C ARG A 158 2.29 -6.69 -14.25
N LEU A 159 2.00 -7.50 -13.24
CA LEU A 159 2.53 -7.31 -11.88
C LEU A 159 4.06 -7.44 -11.86
N ASN A 160 4.63 -8.43 -12.55
CA ASN A 160 6.09 -8.58 -12.68
C ASN A 160 6.72 -7.33 -13.32
N GLU A 161 6.14 -6.81 -14.40
CA GLU A 161 6.60 -5.59 -15.07
C GLU A 161 6.58 -4.36 -14.12
N ILE A 162 5.59 -4.27 -13.23
CA ILE A 162 5.52 -3.22 -12.20
C ILE A 162 6.69 -3.37 -11.21
N TYR A 163 6.96 -4.59 -10.72
CA TYR A 163 8.12 -4.80 -9.84
C TYR A 163 9.44 -4.47 -10.55
N VAL A 164 9.64 -4.90 -11.80
CA VAL A 164 10.82 -4.54 -12.62
C VAL A 164 10.99 -3.01 -12.65
N LYS A 165 9.92 -2.29 -12.97
CA LYS A 165 9.93 -0.81 -13.07
C LYS A 165 10.40 -0.14 -11.78
N HIS A 166 9.92 -0.61 -10.62
CA HIS A 166 10.15 0.07 -9.36
C HIS A 166 11.39 -0.40 -8.60
N THR A 167 11.80 -1.66 -8.78
CA THR A 167 12.97 -2.24 -8.09
C THR A 167 14.27 -2.10 -8.89
N GLY A 168 14.16 -2.03 -10.22
CA GLY A 168 15.32 -2.08 -11.11
C GLY A 168 15.87 -3.48 -11.34
N GLN A 169 15.22 -4.52 -10.79
CA GLN A 169 15.57 -5.92 -11.08
C GLN A 169 15.19 -6.29 -12.51
N ASN A 170 15.85 -7.30 -13.09
CA ASN A 170 15.43 -7.85 -14.38
C ASN A 170 14.19 -8.75 -14.23
N LEU A 171 13.49 -9.00 -15.34
CA LEU A 171 12.24 -9.76 -15.34
C LEU A 171 12.43 -11.18 -14.81
N GLU A 172 13.50 -11.86 -15.20
CA GLU A 172 13.80 -13.25 -14.79
C GLU A 172 13.98 -13.35 -13.25
N THR A 173 14.71 -12.40 -12.67
CA THR A 173 14.88 -12.30 -11.20
C THR A 173 13.54 -12.07 -10.50
N VAL A 174 12.70 -11.21 -11.05
CA VAL A 174 11.36 -10.94 -10.49
C VAL A 174 10.48 -12.17 -10.60
N GLU A 175 10.43 -12.83 -11.76
CA GLU A 175 9.64 -14.05 -11.96
C GLU A 175 10.04 -15.17 -11.00
N ALA A 176 11.35 -15.39 -10.82
CA ALA A 176 11.86 -16.37 -9.87
C ALA A 176 11.49 -16.02 -8.41
N ALA A 177 11.61 -14.75 -8.03
CA ALA A 177 11.31 -14.31 -6.67
C ALA A 177 9.80 -14.39 -6.33
N LEU A 178 8.93 -14.20 -7.32
CA LEU A 178 7.48 -14.21 -7.16
C LEU A 178 6.83 -15.59 -7.42
N GLU A 179 7.60 -16.62 -7.78
CA GLU A 179 7.04 -17.92 -8.16
C GLU A 179 6.30 -18.61 -6.98
N ARG A 180 6.76 -18.40 -5.75
CA ARG A 180 6.14 -18.89 -4.51
C ARG A 180 6.21 -17.79 -3.44
N ASP A 181 5.54 -18.01 -2.32
CA ASP A 181 5.61 -17.10 -1.17
C ASP A 181 7.07 -16.88 -0.76
N ASN A 182 7.51 -15.65 -0.95
CA ASN A 182 8.86 -15.23 -0.63
C ASN A 182 8.79 -14.12 0.43
N PHE A 183 9.08 -14.51 1.67
CA PHE A 183 9.06 -13.62 2.82
C PHE A 183 10.43 -12.98 3.02
N MET A 184 10.43 -11.68 3.21
CA MET A 184 11.62 -10.86 3.40
C MET A 184 11.50 -10.05 4.70
N SER A 185 12.59 -10.02 5.47
CA SER A 185 12.81 -9.03 6.52
C SER A 185 12.96 -7.62 5.90
N ALA A 186 12.96 -6.59 6.75
CA ALA A 186 13.18 -5.23 6.28
C ALA A 186 14.53 -5.07 5.54
N GLN A 187 15.59 -5.76 6.02
CA GLN A 187 16.91 -5.70 5.37
C GLN A 187 16.90 -6.39 4.01
N GLU A 188 16.35 -7.61 3.92
CA GLU A 188 16.25 -8.34 2.65
C GLU A 188 15.41 -7.57 1.62
N ALA A 189 14.29 -6.95 2.06
CA ALA A 189 13.46 -6.12 1.19
C ALA A 189 14.19 -4.89 0.66
N LYS A 190 15.06 -4.27 1.48
CA LYS A 190 15.94 -3.18 1.06
C LYS A 190 16.98 -3.65 0.05
N ASP A 191 17.67 -4.75 0.35
CA ASP A 191 18.72 -5.28 -0.51
C ASP A 191 18.18 -5.74 -1.87
N TRP A 192 16.93 -6.24 -1.88
CA TRP A 192 16.24 -6.62 -3.10
C TRP A 192 15.67 -5.42 -3.90
N GLY A 193 15.52 -4.25 -3.27
CA GLY A 193 15.06 -3.01 -3.91
C GLY A 193 13.56 -2.74 -3.78
N LEU A 194 12.85 -3.46 -2.91
CA LEU A 194 11.42 -3.19 -2.62
C LEU A 194 11.24 -1.89 -1.83
N ILE A 195 12.21 -1.55 -1.00
CA ILE A 195 12.25 -0.32 -0.20
C ILE A 195 13.61 0.37 -0.34
N ASP A 196 13.68 1.61 0.09
CA ASP A 196 14.89 2.44 0.01
C ASP A 196 15.63 2.53 1.36
N ALA A 197 14.91 2.54 2.48
CA ALA A 197 15.50 2.63 3.81
C ALA A 197 14.67 1.98 4.92
N ILE A 198 15.34 1.64 6.01
CA ILE A 198 14.74 1.17 7.27
C ILE A 198 14.77 2.35 8.23
N LEU A 199 13.64 2.67 8.85
CA LEU A 199 13.49 3.76 9.80
C LEU A 199 13.46 3.19 11.22
N GLU A 200 14.52 3.40 11.99
CA GLU A 200 14.60 2.98 13.40
C GLU A 200 13.96 4.00 14.33
N ASP A 201 14.22 5.29 14.06
CA ASP A 201 13.72 6.41 14.83
C ASP A 201 13.09 7.47 13.92
N ARG A 202 12.03 8.12 14.39
CA ARG A 202 11.67 9.44 13.86
C ARG A 202 12.72 10.42 14.30
N GLY A 203 13.57 10.89 13.39
CA GLY A 203 14.57 11.91 13.68
C GLY A 203 13.98 13.00 14.57
N LYS A 204 14.70 13.40 15.62
CA LYS A 204 14.25 14.49 16.49
C LYS A 204 13.94 15.69 15.60
N ALA A 205 12.67 16.10 15.58
CA ALA A 205 12.30 17.36 14.95
C ALA A 205 13.20 18.44 15.56
N GLU A 206 13.98 19.15 14.73
CA GLU A 206 14.69 20.31 15.23
C GLU A 206 13.64 21.26 15.84
N PRO A 207 13.88 21.77 17.06
CA PRO A 207 12.96 22.71 17.67
C PRO A 207 12.82 23.91 16.72
N GLU A 208 11.57 24.23 16.31
CA GLU A 208 11.32 25.47 15.57
C GLU A 208 12.00 26.62 16.32
N LYS A 209 12.96 27.24 15.67
CA LYS A 209 13.54 28.50 16.17
C LYS A 209 12.40 29.52 16.18
N LYS A 210 11.94 29.87 17.38
CA LYS A 210 11.00 30.95 17.65
C LYS A 210 11.59 32.30 17.22
#